data_7163daad41360f672de224e930c00714
#
_entry.id   7163daad41360f672de224e930c00714
#
_cell.length_a   1.000
_cell.length_b   1.000
_cell.length_c   1.000
_cell.angle_alpha   90.00
_cell.angle_beta   90.00
_cell.angle_gamma   90.00
#
_symmetry.space_group_name_H-M   'P 1'
#
loop_
_entity.id
_entity.type
_entity.pdbx_description
1 polymer ?
#
loop_
_entity_poly.entity_id
_entity_poly.type
_entity_poly.pdbx_seq_one_letter_code
_entity_poly.pdbx_strand_id
1 'polypeptide(L)'
;MEQGIGKKAQIVCITSGGKVLEMAKQHSFQFIEIPGGKPPRACLGYSFVHLVKVLGAYGLAPSSLFKELDNTIDLLYKENLNIKKLEVEVAKTLHKKIAVLYSLGTCEGVAVRIRQQINENSKMLCWHNTFPEMNHNELVGWTTKNDDLVVISLQTTFDYERTKKRYEVCKPLFEKYSHAVIDLHAKGNSKLEQFFYLINIGDWVSVILADLKGIDPVEVKIIDHLKGELAKMG
;
A
#
# COMPACT_ATOMS: atom_id res chain seq x y z
N MET A 1 -23.92 2.61 4.59
CA MET A 1 -24.68 2.28 5.82
C MET A 1 -26.15 2.12 5.55
N GLU A 2 -26.86 3.06 4.96
CA GLU A 2 -28.32 3.04 4.70
C GLU A 2 -28.80 1.75 4.01
N GLN A 3 -28.11 1.30 2.96
CA GLN A 3 -28.46 0.01 2.31
C GLN A 3 -28.29 -1.19 3.24
N GLY A 4 -27.28 -1.18 4.13
CA GLY A 4 -27.09 -2.24 5.13
C GLY A 4 -28.22 -2.25 6.16
N ILE A 5 -28.65 -1.07 6.60
CA ILE A 5 -29.80 -0.92 7.51
C ILE A 5 -31.07 -1.50 6.86
N GLY A 6 -31.35 -1.10 5.62
CA GLY A 6 -32.51 -1.62 4.89
C GLY A 6 -32.50 -3.15 4.68
N LYS A 7 -31.32 -3.76 4.61
CA LYS A 7 -31.12 -5.21 4.52
C LYS A 7 -31.03 -5.92 5.87
N LYS A 8 -31.18 -5.21 6.98
CA LYS A 8 -31.00 -5.73 8.36
C LYS A 8 -29.63 -6.40 8.56
N ALA A 9 -28.60 -5.88 7.89
CA ALA A 9 -27.24 -6.40 8.02
C ALA A 9 -26.67 -6.05 9.41
N GLN A 10 -25.80 -6.91 9.93
CA GLN A 10 -25.00 -6.59 11.11
C GLN A 10 -23.94 -5.59 10.73
N ILE A 11 -23.89 -4.45 11.43
CA ILE A 11 -23.01 -3.32 11.11
C ILE A 11 -22.09 -3.05 12.30
N VAL A 12 -20.79 -3.06 12.04
CA VAL A 12 -19.76 -2.61 12.97
C VAL A 12 -18.98 -1.48 12.30
N CYS A 13 -18.77 -0.38 13.01
CA CYS A 13 -18.07 0.79 12.49
C CYS A 13 -16.67 0.91 13.09
N ILE A 14 -15.66 1.11 12.25
CA ILE A 14 -14.31 1.51 12.67
C ILE A 14 -14.10 2.92 12.12
N THR A 15 -14.02 3.92 12.97
CA THR A 15 -14.06 5.32 12.55
C THR A 15 -13.29 6.22 13.53
N SER A 16 -12.80 7.36 13.03
CA SER A 16 -12.20 8.41 13.85
C SER A 16 -13.19 9.54 14.21
N GLY A 17 -14.49 9.37 13.90
CA GLY A 17 -15.50 10.39 14.16
C GLY A 17 -16.43 10.68 12.98
N GLY A 18 -17.00 11.91 12.96
CA GLY A 18 -17.87 12.42 11.90
C GLY A 18 -19.16 11.64 11.72
N LYS A 19 -19.77 11.77 10.53
CA LYS A 19 -21.10 11.22 10.22
C LYS A 19 -21.21 9.71 10.47
N VAL A 20 -20.12 8.95 10.30
CA VAL A 20 -20.12 7.49 10.56
C VAL A 20 -20.32 7.22 12.05
N LEU A 21 -19.63 7.93 12.93
CA LEU A 21 -19.79 7.79 14.38
C LEU A 21 -21.18 8.23 14.84
N GLU A 22 -21.68 9.36 14.31
CA GLU A 22 -23.02 9.87 14.61
C GLU A 22 -24.09 8.85 14.25
N MET A 23 -24.05 8.28 13.02
CA MET A 23 -24.97 7.25 12.58
C MET A 23 -24.83 5.96 13.42
N ALA A 24 -23.62 5.56 13.80
CA ALA A 24 -23.43 4.38 14.64
C ALA A 24 -24.10 4.57 16.01
N LYS A 25 -23.95 5.75 16.64
CA LYS A 25 -24.62 6.09 17.90
C LYS A 25 -26.14 6.16 17.74
N GLN A 26 -26.63 6.81 16.68
CA GLN A 26 -28.06 6.97 16.39
C GLN A 26 -28.79 5.63 16.22
N HIS A 27 -28.14 4.69 15.55
CA HIS A 27 -28.72 3.36 15.28
C HIS A 27 -28.28 2.28 16.25
N SER A 28 -27.55 2.65 17.31
CA SER A 28 -27.00 1.69 18.33
C SER A 28 -26.13 0.60 17.72
N PHE A 29 -25.38 0.90 16.67
CA PHE A 29 -24.41 -0.01 16.09
C PHE A 29 -23.17 -0.12 16.96
N GLN A 30 -22.52 -1.28 16.92
CA GLN A 30 -21.19 -1.42 17.52
C GLN A 30 -20.18 -0.54 16.75
N PHE A 31 -19.32 0.12 17.49
CA PHE A 31 -18.26 0.93 16.89
C PHE A 31 -16.96 0.86 17.69
N ILE A 32 -15.87 1.07 16.97
CA ILE A 32 -14.52 1.24 17.52
C ILE A 32 -14.05 2.62 17.07
N GLU A 33 -13.76 3.48 18.01
CA GLU A 33 -13.22 4.80 17.72
C GLU A 33 -11.70 4.73 17.69
N ILE A 34 -11.11 5.11 16.56
CA ILE A 34 -9.66 5.15 16.33
C ILE A 34 -9.16 6.60 16.41
N PRO A 35 -7.87 6.86 16.66
CA PRO A 35 -7.33 8.21 16.74
C PRO A 35 -7.61 9.03 15.47
N GLY A 36 -8.16 10.24 15.65
CA GLY A 36 -8.40 11.22 14.59
C GLY A 36 -7.22 12.17 14.37
N GLY A 37 -7.43 13.17 13.50
CA GLY A 37 -6.46 14.25 13.25
C GLY A 37 -5.26 13.85 12.39
N LYS A 38 -5.26 12.66 11.81
CA LYS A 38 -4.21 12.16 10.91
C LYS A 38 -4.78 11.84 9.54
N PRO A 39 -3.99 11.94 8.47
CA PRO A 39 -4.40 11.45 7.16
C PRO A 39 -4.77 9.97 7.23
N PRO A 40 -5.91 9.53 6.64
CA PRO A 40 -6.33 8.12 6.69
C PRO A 40 -5.25 7.14 6.20
N ARG A 41 -4.47 7.54 5.20
CA ARG A 41 -3.35 6.75 4.69
C ARG A 41 -2.25 6.47 5.71
N ALA A 42 -2.09 7.30 6.73
CA ALA A 42 -1.15 7.09 7.83
C ALA A 42 -1.72 6.21 8.96
N CYS A 43 -2.99 5.80 8.86
CA CYS A 43 -3.73 5.10 9.91
C CYS A 43 -4.03 3.63 9.59
N LEU A 44 -3.34 3.03 8.60
CA LEU A 44 -3.59 1.64 8.19
C LEU A 44 -3.54 0.67 9.37
N GLY A 45 -2.53 0.78 10.24
CA GLY A 45 -2.36 -0.11 11.38
C GLY A 45 -3.57 -0.10 12.33
N TYR A 46 -4.11 1.08 12.62
CA TYR A 46 -5.33 1.18 13.44
C TYR A 46 -6.52 0.48 12.80
N SER A 47 -6.82 0.82 11.54
CA SER A 47 -7.96 0.24 10.82
C SER A 47 -7.81 -1.25 10.63
N PHE A 48 -6.63 -1.72 10.24
CA PHE A 48 -6.38 -3.14 9.95
C PHE A 48 -6.46 -4.02 11.21
N VAL A 49 -5.81 -3.63 12.31
CA VAL A 49 -5.82 -4.41 13.55
C VAL A 49 -7.25 -4.53 14.11
N HIS A 50 -8.02 -3.44 14.08
CA HIS A 50 -9.40 -3.48 14.54
C HIS A 50 -10.31 -4.28 13.60
N LEU A 51 -10.09 -4.23 12.28
CA LEU A 51 -10.79 -5.08 11.33
C LEU A 51 -10.54 -6.57 11.61
N VAL A 52 -9.29 -6.95 11.83
CA VAL A 52 -8.94 -8.34 12.19
C VAL A 52 -9.62 -8.77 13.50
N LYS A 53 -9.64 -7.90 14.52
CA LYS A 53 -10.34 -8.17 15.79
C LYS A 53 -11.84 -8.38 15.58
N VAL A 54 -12.48 -7.52 14.80
CA VAL A 54 -13.91 -7.66 14.49
C VAL A 54 -14.17 -8.96 13.75
N LEU A 55 -13.42 -9.26 12.69
CA LEU A 55 -13.57 -10.49 11.93
C LEU A 55 -13.33 -11.74 12.80
N GLY A 56 -12.36 -11.70 13.70
CA GLY A 56 -12.10 -12.77 14.65
C GLY A 56 -13.25 -12.97 15.64
N ALA A 57 -13.82 -11.88 16.18
CA ALA A 57 -14.97 -11.95 17.09
C ALA A 57 -16.23 -12.57 16.45
N TYR A 58 -16.38 -12.40 15.13
CA TYR A 58 -17.45 -13.02 14.35
C TYR A 58 -17.09 -14.40 13.76
N GLY A 59 -15.92 -14.96 14.10
CA GLY A 59 -15.48 -16.25 13.56
C GLY A 59 -15.15 -16.22 12.06
N LEU A 60 -14.97 -15.04 11.46
CA LEU A 60 -14.68 -14.85 10.04
C LEU A 60 -13.17 -14.79 9.72
N ALA A 61 -12.33 -14.75 10.75
CA ALA A 61 -10.88 -14.81 10.63
C ALA A 61 -10.32 -15.94 11.51
N PRO A 62 -9.29 -16.69 11.04
CA PRO A 62 -8.68 -17.73 11.84
C PRO A 62 -7.94 -17.13 13.04
N SER A 63 -7.95 -17.85 14.18
CA SER A 63 -7.26 -17.42 15.41
C SER A 63 -5.75 -17.26 15.23
N SER A 64 -5.15 -18.00 14.28
CA SER A 64 -3.72 -17.87 13.93
C SER A 64 -3.35 -16.47 13.47
N LEU A 65 -4.30 -15.71 12.91
CA LEU A 65 -4.05 -14.36 12.40
C LEU A 65 -3.61 -13.37 13.50
N PHE A 66 -4.07 -13.57 14.76
CA PHE A 66 -3.61 -12.75 15.88
C PHE A 66 -2.12 -12.97 16.17
N LYS A 67 -1.69 -14.23 16.15
CA LYS A 67 -0.28 -14.57 16.31
C LYS A 67 0.57 -14.03 15.15
N GLU A 68 0.03 -14.05 13.93
CA GLU A 68 0.71 -13.46 12.77
C GLU A 68 0.85 -11.94 12.91
N LEU A 69 -0.13 -11.25 13.53
CA LEU A 69 0.00 -9.82 13.86
C LEU A 69 1.16 -9.56 14.82
N ASP A 70 1.25 -10.33 15.92
CA ASP A 70 2.33 -10.20 16.89
C ASP A 70 3.69 -10.48 16.22
N ASN A 71 3.81 -11.55 15.46
CA ASN A 71 5.02 -11.87 14.69
C ASN A 71 5.39 -10.74 13.71
N THR A 72 4.39 -10.10 13.09
CA THR A 72 4.61 -8.96 12.19
C THR A 72 5.23 -7.77 12.92
N ILE A 73 4.72 -7.47 14.11
CA ILE A 73 5.28 -6.40 14.96
C ILE A 73 6.73 -6.71 15.32
N ASP A 74 7.01 -7.92 15.78
CA ASP A 74 8.36 -8.36 16.16
C ASP A 74 9.32 -8.31 14.97
N LEU A 75 8.88 -8.73 13.79
CA LEU A 75 9.65 -8.66 12.55
C LEU A 75 10.03 -7.21 12.21
N LEU A 76 9.07 -6.30 12.23
CA LEU A 76 9.31 -4.90 11.90
C LEU A 76 10.26 -4.23 12.90
N TYR A 77 10.15 -4.54 14.19
CA TYR A 77 11.13 -4.08 15.19
C TYR A 77 12.51 -4.63 14.95
N LYS A 78 12.63 -5.95 14.71
CA LYS A 78 13.91 -6.63 14.47
C LYS A 78 14.61 -6.10 13.20
N GLU A 79 13.86 -5.88 12.14
CA GLU A 79 14.39 -5.43 10.85
C GLU A 79 14.50 -3.91 10.70
N ASN A 80 14.10 -3.14 11.69
CA ASN A 80 13.98 -1.67 11.62
C ASN A 80 15.22 -0.98 11.03
N LEU A 81 16.44 -1.35 11.47
CA LEU A 81 17.66 -0.73 10.96
C LEU A 81 17.94 -1.09 9.49
N ASN A 82 17.64 -2.33 9.08
CA ASN A 82 17.78 -2.77 7.70
C ASN A 82 16.76 -2.09 6.79
N ILE A 83 15.52 -2.01 7.25
CA ILE A 83 14.43 -1.33 6.57
C ILE A 83 14.80 0.14 6.33
N LYS A 84 15.24 0.87 7.37
CA LYS A 84 15.64 2.29 7.26
C LYS A 84 16.75 2.54 6.24
N LYS A 85 17.73 1.64 6.13
CA LYS A 85 18.77 1.76 5.10
C LYS A 85 18.19 1.59 3.70
N LEU A 86 17.37 0.54 3.53
CA LEU A 86 16.75 0.22 2.24
C LEU A 86 15.81 1.32 1.77
N GLU A 87 14.99 1.89 2.66
CA GLU A 87 14.10 3.01 2.37
C GLU A 87 14.84 4.22 1.78
N VAL A 88 15.96 4.58 2.40
CA VAL A 88 16.79 5.71 1.95
C VAL A 88 17.41 5.42 0.57
N GLU A 89 17.90 4.21 0.34
CA GLU A 89 18.49 3.81 -0.94
C GLU A 89 17.45 3.83 -2.06
N VAL A 90 16.27 3.26 -1.82
CA VAL A 90 15.16 3.25 -2.76
C VAL A 90 14.69 4.68 -3.07
N ALA A 91 14.49 5.51 -2.04
CA ALA A 91 14.05 6.89 -2.22
C ALA A 91 15.06 7.72 -3.01
N LYS A 92 16.37 7.58 -2.76
CA LYS A 92 17.43 8.27 -3.53
C LYS A 92 17.40 7.87 -5.00
N THR A 93 17.21 6.57 -5.30
CA THR A 93 17.14 6.08 -6.68
C THR A 93 15.90 6.59 -7.40
N LEU A 94 14.78 6.75 -6.68
CA LEU A 94 13.53 7.28 -7.22
C LEU A 94 13.46 8.80 -7.31
N HIS A 95 14.38 9.52 -6.66
CA HIS A 95 14.33 10.99 -6.65
C HIS A 95 14.40 11.54 -8.07
N LYS A 96 13.42 12.37 -8.47
CA LYS A 96 13.24 12.90 -9.84
C LYS A 96 13.00 11.83 -10.93
N LYS A 97 12.51 10.66 -10.56
CA LYS A 97 12.17 9.56 -11.46
C LYS A 97 10.70 9.19 -11.33
N ILE A 98 10.23 8.33 -12.18
CA ILE A 98 8.87 7.78 -12.17
C ILE A 98 8.98 6.31 -11.79
N ALA A 99 8.28 5.91 -10.73
CA ALA A 99 8.26 4.53 -10.29
C ALA A 99 7.26 3.69 -11.09
N VAL A 100 7.72 2.54 -11.57
CA VAL A 100 6.89 1.47 -12.15
C VAL A 100 6.94 0.29 -11.20
N LEU A 101 5.81 -0.03 -10.56
CA LEU A 101 5.73 -1.12 -9.59
C LEU A 101 5.21 -2.39 -10.25
N TYR A 102 5.96 -3.47 -10.13
CA TYR A 102 5.50 -4.80 -10.54
C TYR A 102 5.38 -5.72 -9.33
N SER A 103 4.20 -6.31 -9.13
CA SER A 103 4.02 -7.40 -8.17
C SER A 103 3.91 -8.74 -8.89
N LEU A 104 4.38 -9.80 -8.25
CA LEU A 104 4.31 -11.15 -8.82
C LEU A 104 2.94 -11.83 -8.60
N GLY A 105 1.89 -11.04 -8.41
CA GLY A 105 0.50 -11.49 -8.35
C GLY A 105 -0.05 -11.61 -6.93
N THR A 106 0.71 -12.13 -5.97
CA THR A 106 0.20 -12.37 -4.61
C THR A 106 0.07 -11.11 -3.77
N CYS A 107 0.82 -10.05 -4.10
CA CYS A 107 0.89 -8.80 -3.32
C CYS A 107 0.43 -7.56 -4.10
N GLU A 108 -0.51 -7.69 -5.02
CA GLU A 108 -1.04 -6.55 -5.78
C GLU A 108 -1.58 -5.45 -4.87
N GLY A 109 -2.30 -5.79 -3.79
CA GLY A 109 -2.80 -4.82 -2.82
C GLY A 109 -1.68 -3.99 -2.17
N VAL A 110 -0.49 -4.57 -2.00
CA VAL A 110 0.71 -3.85 -1.52
C VAL A 110 1.21 -2.88 -2.59
N ALA A 111 1.27 -3.29 -3.84
CA ALA A 111 1.67 -2.43 -4.96
C ALA A 111 0.70 -1.25 -5.13
N VAL A 112 -0.61 -1.50 -5.05
CA VAL A 112 -1.65 -0.44 -5.05
C VAL A 112 -1.38 0.58 -3.95
N ARG A 113 -1.13 0.12 -2.72
CA ARG A 113 -0.85 1.00 -1.60
C ARG A 113 0.42 1.82 -1.82
N ILE A 114 1.53 1.20 -2.18
CA ILE A 114 2.80 1.91 -2.41
C ILE A 114 2.63 2.98 -3.48
N ARG A 115 1.94 2.66 -4.58
CA ARG A 115 1.61 3.63 -5.63
C ARG A 115 0.83 4.82 -5.06
N GLN A 116 -0.22 4.56 -4.28
CA GLN A 116 -1.04 5.61 -3.67
C GLN A 116 -0.22 6.48 -2.72
N GLN A 117 0.63 5.89 -1.89
CA GLN A 117 1.51 6.62 -0.98
C GLN A 117 2.50 7.52 -1.74
N ILE A 118 3.13 7.02 -2.81
CA ILE A 118 4.01 7.83 -3.67
C ILE A 118 3.23 8.98 -4.32
N ASN A 119 2.03 8.72 -4.85
CA ASN A 119 1.21 9.76 -5.45
C ASN A 119 0.81 10.83 -4.43
N GLU A 120 0.30 10.42 -3.25
CA GLU A 120 -0.24 11.35 -2.26
C GLU A 120 0.82 12.03 -1.39
N ASN A 121 1.82 11.31 -0.89
CA ASN A 121 2.86 11.88 -0.03
C ASN A 121 3.92 12.63 -0.83
N SER A 122 4.43 12.00 -1.90
CA SER A 122 5.56 12.55 -2.66
C SER A 122 5.15 13.45 -3.83
N LYS A 123 3.83 13.53 -4.14
CA LYS A 123 3.29 14.26 -5.32
C LYS A 123 4.03 13.86 -6.60
N MET A 124 4.23 12.55 -6.78
CA MET A 124 4.89 11.96 -7.94
C MET A 124 3.94 11.00 -8.64
N LEU A 125 3.99 10.97 -9.98
CA LEU A 125 3.29 9.93 -10.73
C LEU A 125 3.97 8.58 -10.49
N CYS A 126 3.16 7.55 -10.35
CA CYS A 126 3.59 6.18 -10.16
C CYS A 126 2.46 5.27 -10.65
N TRP A 127 2.77 4.22 -11.36
CA TRP A 127 1.79 3.20 -11.72
C TRP A 127 2.26 1.81 -11.28
N HIS A 128 1.36 0.85 -11.36
CA HIS A 128 1.67 -0.54 -11.05
C HIS A 128 0.98 -1.46 -12.04
N ASN A 129 1.53 -2.65 -12.17
CA ASN A 129 0.89 -3.75 -12.86
C ASN A 129 1.32 -5.06 -12.19
N THR A 130 0.69 -6.17 -12.58
CA THR A 130 0.95 -7.49 -12.01
C THR A 130 1.45 -8.46 -13.06
N PHE A 131 2.29 -9.41 -12.64
CA PHE A 131 2.55 -10.60 -13.43
C PHE A 131 1.46 -11.66 -13.14
N PRO A 132 0.93 -12.35 -14.16
CA PRO A 132 1.38 -12.33 -15.55
C PRO A 132 0.72 -11.28 -16.46
N GLU A 133 -0.22 -10.46 -15.95
CA GLU A 133 -1.05 -9.57 -16.78
C GLU A 133 -0.23 -8.61 -17.64
N MET A 134 0.79 -7.98 -17.06
CA MET A 134 1.66 -7.06 -17.78
C MET A 134 2.37 -7.70 -18.99
N ASN A 135 2.54 -9.02 -18.98
CA ASN A 135 3.17 -9.73 -20.10
C ASN A 135 2.32 -9.77 -21.37
N HIS A 136 1.00 -9.55 -21.26
CA HIS A 136 0.09 -9.60 -22.39
C HIS A 136 0.04 -8.28 -23.19
N ASN A 137 0.36 -7.17 -22.53
CA ASN A 137 0.19 -5.83 -23.13
C ASN A 137 1.39 -4.91 -22.86
N GLU A 138 1.72 -4.62 -21.62
CA GLU A 138 2.70 -3.61 -21.25
C GLU A 138 4.15 -4.00 -21.62
N LEU A 139 4.46 -5.30 -21.61
CA LEU A 139 5.80 -5.81 -21.93
C LEU A 139 6.30 -5.34 -23.29
N VAL A 140 5.44 -5.26 -24.31
CA VAL A 140 5.82 -4.80 -25.65
C VAL A 140 6.16 -3.31 -25.70
N GLY A 141 5.81 -2.54 -24.67
CA GLY A 141 6.20 -1.14 -24.51
C GLY A 141 7.66 -0.96 -24.11
N TRP A 142 8.31 -1.99 -23.56
CA TRP A 142 9.72 -1.97 -23.16
C TRP A 142 10.66 -2.15 -24.36
N THR A 143 10.68 -1.16 -25.25
CA THR A 143 11.47 -1.19 -26.50
C THR A 143 12.39 0.02 -26.66
N THR A 144 12.17 1.08 -25.89
CA THR A 144 12.94 2.33 -25.96
C THR A 144 13.49 2.69 -24.59
N LYS A 145 14.76 3.05 -24.53
CA LYS A 145 15.40 3.50 -23.30
C LYS A 145 14.72 4.75 -22.76
N ASN A 146 14.33 4.72 -21.49
CA ASN A 146 13.78 5.85 -20.77
C ASN A 146 14.41 5.94 -19.37
N ASP A 147 15.34 6.86 -19.23
CA ASP A 147 16.06 7.07 -17.96
C ASP A 147 15.23 7.78 -16.88
N ASP A 148 13.99 8.15 -17.16
CA ASP A 148 13.07 8.67 -16.12
C ASP A 148 12.34 7.56 -15.38
N LEU A 149 12.37 6.32 -15.89
CA LEU A 149 11.71 5.18 -15.27
C LEU A 149 12.62 4.39 -14.33
N VAL A 150 12.10 4.05 -13.16
CA VAL A 150 12.69 3.07 -12.25
C VAL A 150 11.67 1.97 -11.99
N VAL A 151 12.05 0.74 -12.31
CA VAL A 151 11.22 -0.43 -12.03
C VAL A 151 11.46 -0.90 -10.60
N ILE A 152 10.39 -1.15 -9.86
CA ILE A 152 10.42 -1.78 -8.53
C ILE A 152 9.61 -3.07 -8.61
N SER A 153 10.27 -4.18 -8.34
CA SER A 153 9.64 -5.50 -8.26
C SER A 153 9.37 -5.86 -6.80
N LEU A 154 8.12 -6.18 -6.49
CA LEU A 154 7.71 -6.67 -5.17
C LEU A 154 7.64 -8.19 -5.20
N GLN A 155 8.49 -8.85 -4.43
CA GLN A 155 8.64 -10.30 -4.45
C GLN A 155 8.39 -10.90 -3.08
N THR A 156 7.61 -11.99 -3.05
CA THR A 156 7.30 -12.76 -1.84
C THR A 156 7.78 -14.21 -1.98
N THR A 157 7.91 -14.91 -0.86
CA THR A 157 8.18 -16.36 -0.89
C THR A 157 6.95 -17.17 -1.34
N PHE A 158 5.77 -16.55 -1.36
CA PHE A 158 4.49 -17.16 -1.74
C PHE A 158 4.14 -17.00 -3.22
N ASP A 159 5.00 -16.32 -3.99
CA ASP A 159 4.79 -16.14 -5.42
C ASP A 159 4.95 -17.46 -6.18
N TYR A 160 4.10 -17.67 -7.18
CA TYR A 160 4.15 -18.88 -8.01
C TYR A 160 5.46 -18.96 -8.78
N GLU A 161 6.09 -20.12 -8.80
CA GLU A 161 7.37 -20.35 -9.48
C GLU A 161 7.34 -19.94 -10.95
N ARG A 162 6.22 -20.20 -11.63
CA ARG A 162 6.04 -19.79 -13.03
C ARG A 162 6.01 -18.26 -13.19
N THR A 163 5.48 -17.54 -12.20
CA THR A 163 5.46 -16.07 -12.20
C THR A 163 6.86 -15.51 -11.90
N LYS A 164 7.58 -16.10 -10.95
CA LYS A 164 8.99 -15.77 -10.70
C LYS A 164 9.81 -15.93 -11.97
N LYS A 165 9.64 -17.07 -12.68
CA LYS A 165 10.34 -17.32 -13.94
C LYS A 165 10.01 -16.28 -15.02
N ARG A 166 8.76 -15.83 -15.11
CA ARG A 166 8.38 -14.73 -16.04
C ARG A 166 9.15 -13.45 -15.70
N TYR A 167 9.22 -13.10 -14.42
CA TYR A 167 9.97 -11.92 -13.97
C TYR A 167 11.46 -12.04 -14.33
N GLU A 168 12.12 -13.17 -14.04
CA GLU A 168 13.51 -13.42 -14.41
C GLU A 168 13.79 -13.20 -15.90
N VAL A 169 12.86 -13.63 -16.77
CA VAL A 169 12.98 -13.45 -18.23
C VAL A 169 12.78 -11.99 -18.61
N CYS A 170 11.90 -11.26 -17.94
CA CYS A 170 11.60 -9.85 -18.24
C CYS A 170 12.63 -8.87 -17.66
N LYS A 171 13.25 -9.21 -16.52
CA LYS A 171 14.18 -8.32 -15.80
C LYS A 171 15.29 -7.72 -16.70
N PRO A 172 15.99 -8.50 -17.55
CA PRO A 172 17.00 -7.93 -18.46
C PRO A 172 16.47 -6.86 -19.42
N LEU A 173 15.18 -6.92 -19.79
CA LEU A 173 14.55 -5.88 -20.62
C LEU A 173 14.36 -4.61 -19.79
N PHE A 174 13.89 -4.74 -18.55
CA PHE A 174 13.74 -3.58 -17.66
C PHE A 174 15.09 -2.92 -17.38
N GLU A 175 16.14 -3.71 -17.08
CA GLU A 175 17.50 -3.21 -16.89
C GLU A 175 18.03 -2.47 -18.10
N LYS A 176 17.71 -2.96 -19.31
CA LYS A 176 18.12 -2.34 -20.56
C LYS A 176 17.40 -1.02 -20.82
N TYR A 177 16.10 -0.94 -20.50
CA TYR A 177 15.23 0.15 -20.96
C TYR A 177 14.77 1.11 -19.86
N SER A 178 15.07 0.86 -18.57
CA SER A 178 14.83 1.80 -17.49
C SER A 178 16.14 2.34 -16.91
N HIS A 179 16.04 3.36 -16.04
CA HIS A 179 17.18 3.89 -15.29
C HIS A 179 17.78 2.86 -14.33
N ALA A 180 16.91 2.17 -13.60
CA ALA A 180 17.29 1.15 -12.63
C ALA A 180 16.17 0.14 -12.41
N VAL A 181 16.53 -1.05 -11.93
CA VAL A 181 15.60 -2.08 -11.43
C VAL A 181 15.93 -2.36 -9.97
N ILE A 182 14.93 -2.28 -9.10
CA ILE A 182 15.03 -2.53 -7.66
C ILE A 182 14.16 -3.74 -7.32
N ASP A 183 14.78 -4.80 -6.82
CA ASP A 183 14.06 -5.97 -6.30
C ASP A 183 13.83 -5.81 -4.80
N LEU A 184 12.59 -5.67 -4.39
CA LEU A 184 12.19 -5.67 -2.99
C LEU A 184 11.72 -7.07 -2.59
N HIS A 185 12.60 -7.80 -1.92
CA HIS A 185 12.30 -9.13 -1.39
C HIS A 185 11.67 -8.99 0.00
N ALA A 186 10.45 -9.47 0.15
CA ALA A 186 9.76 -9.50 1.43
C ALA A 186 10.46 -10.43 2.42
N LYS A 187 10.40 -10.07 3.71
CA LYS A 187 10.86 -10.91 4.82
C LYS A 187 9.67 -11.32 5.69
N GLY A 188 9.80 -12.46 6.36
CA GLY A 188 8.79 -13.03 7.25
C GLY A 188 8.35 -14.43 6.81
N ASN A 189 7.63 -15.11 7.69
CA ASN A 189 7.20 -16.49 7.53
C ASN A 189 5.74 -16.64 7.09
N SER A 190 4.93 -15.58 7.24
CA SER A 190 3.55 -15.52 6.80
C SER A 190 3.34 -14.46 5.71
N LYS A 191 2.21 -14.55 4.99
CA LYS A 191 1.83 -13.50 4.02
C LYS A 191 1.66 -12.15 4.71
N LEU A 192 1.10 -12.13 5.91
CA LEU A 192 0.90 -10.91 6.68
C LEU A 192 2.22 -10.22 7.00
N GLU A 193 3.19 -10.97 7.53
CA GLU A 193 4.54 -10.47 7.82
C GLU A 193 5.19 -9.89 6.56
N GLN A 194 5.14 -10.63 5.45
CA GLN A 194 5.76 -10.22 4.19
C GLN A 194 5.10 -8.98 3.58
N PHE A 195 3.77 -8.90 3.63
CA PHE A 195 3.05 -7.75 3.10
C PHE A 195 3.33 -6.50 3.94
N PHE A 196 3.30 -6.59 5.27
CA PHE A 196 3.58 -5.44 6.12
C PHE A 196 5.05 -5.01 6.08
N TYR A 197 5.99 -5.94 5.84
CA TYR A 197 7.38 -5.62 5.57
C TYR A 197 7.51 -4.70 4.33
N LEU A 198 6.89 -5.08 3.21
CA LEU A 198 6.90 -4.28 1.98
C LEU A 198 6.12 -2.96 2.13
N ILE A 199 4.97 -2.99 2.82
CA ILE A 199 4.17 -1.79 3.13
C ILE A 199 5.00 -0.78 3.92
N ASN A 200 5.70 -1.24 4.95
CA ASN A 200 6.52 -0.37 5.79
C ASN A 200 7.59 0.35 4.94
N ILE A 201 8.31 -0.40 4.09
CA ILE A 201 9.29 0.18 3.16
C ILE A 201 8.64 1.21 2.25
N GLY A 202 7.54 0.87 1.57
CA GLY A 202 6.88 1.75 0.61
C GLY A 202 6.31 3.02 1.24
N ASP A 203 5.73 2.92 2.43
CA ASP A 203 5.20 4.06 3.18
C ASP A 203 6.32 5.06 3.50
N TRP A 204 7.45 4.60 4.04
CA TRP A 204 8.58 5.47 4.36
C TRP A 204 9.32 6.00 3.14
N VAL A 205 9.48 5.19 2.09
CA VAL A 205 10.03 5.68 0.80
C VAL A 205 9.24 6.89 0.33
N SER A 206 7.92 6.86 0.41
CA SER A 206 7.06 7.97 -0.02
C SER A 206 7.26 9.24 0.81
N VAL A 207 7.51 9.11 2.11
CA VAL A 207 7.77 10.25 3.02
C VAL A 207 9.18 10.80 2.77
N ILE A 208 10.17 9.94 2.64
CA ILE A 208 11.56 10.37 2.33
C ILE A 208 11.62 11.08 0.97
N LEU A 209 10.87 10.62 -0.02
CA LEU A 209 10.76 11.30 -1.32
C LEU A 209 10.13 12.69 -1.18
N ALA A 210 9.13 12.86 -0.32
CA ALA A 210 8.55 14.17 -0.02
C ALA A 210 9.60 15.11 0.60
N ASP A 211 10.38 14.61 1.56
CA ASP A 211 11.48 15.34 2.20
C ASP A 211 12.55 15.75 1.17
N LEU A 212 13.02 14.83 0.33
CA LEU A 212 13.98 15.10 -0.75
C LEU A 212 13.47 16.14 -1.75
N LYS A 213 12.16 16.29 -1.90
CA LYS A 213 11.53 17.32 -2.75
C LYS A 213 11.24 18.62 -2.01
N GLY A 214 11.42 18.68 -0.69
CA GLY A 214 11.10 19.83 0.14
C GLY A 214 9.59 20.14 0.19
N ILE A 215 8.72 19.12 0.18
CA ILE A 215 7.26 19.28 0.16
C ILE A 215 6.61 18.61 1.38
N ASP A 216 5.44 19.15 1.80
CA ASP A 216 4.66 18.57 2.87
C ASP A 216 3.93 17.28 2.40
N PRO A 217 4.23 16.11 2.99
CA PRO A 217 3.56 14.88 2.63
C PRO A 217 2.07 14.85 3.02
N VAL A 218 1.63 15.68 3.96
CA VAL A 218 0.24 15.69 4.47
C VAL A 218 -0.69 16.47 3.57
N GLU A 219 -0.21 17.54 2.97
CA GLU A 219 -0.99 18.45 2.12
C GLU A 219 -1.59 17.72 0.89
N VAL A 220 -2.88 18.02 0.58
CA VAL A 220 -3.63 17.44 -0.55
C VAL A 220 -4.52 18.49 -1.26
N LYS A 221 -4.06 19.74 -1.39
CA LYS A 221 -4.81 20.89 -1.93
C LYS A 221 -5.54 20.60 -3.24
N ILE A 222 -4.94 19.83 -4.14
CA ILE A 222 -5.56 19.47 -5.42
C ILE A 222 -6.83 18.62 -5.20
N ILE A 223 -6.78 17.68 -4.26
CA ILE A 223 -7.95 16.86 -3.90
C ILE A 223 -9.00 17.71 -3.20
N ASP A 224 -8.59 18.62 -2.32
CA ASP A 224 -9.51 19.50 -1.61
C ASP A 224 -10.20 20.49 -2.57
N HIS A 225 -9.47 21.00 -3.56
CA HIS A 225 -10.04 21.81 -4.63
C HIS A 225 -11.11 21.04 -5.41
N LEU A 226 -10.81 19.81 -5.85
CA LEU A 226 -11.79 18.95 -6.54
C LEU A 226 -13.04 18.72 -5.70
N LYS A 227 -12.87 18.38 -4.41
CA LYS A 227 -14.01 18.19 -3.49
C LYS A 227 -14.83 19.47 -3.33
N GLY A 228 -14.16 20.63 -3.25
CA GLY A 228 -14.83 21.93 -3.16
C GLY A 228 -15.65 22.25 -4.41
N GLU A 229 -15.17 21.93 -5.61
CA GLU A 229 -15.95 22.13 -6.83
C GLU A 229 -17.14 21.17 -6.91
N LEU A 230 -16.96 19.90 -6.55
CA LEU A 230 -18.05 18.93 -6.54
C LEU A 230 -19.15 19.29 -5.52
N ALA A 231 -18.78 19.86 -4.37
CA ALA A 231 -19.75 20.30 -3.36
C ALA A 231 -20.65 21.46 -3.83
N LYS A 232 -20.27 22.19 -4.89
CA LYS A 232 -21.10 23.26 -5.49
C LYS A 232 -22.19 22.71 -6.43
N MET A 233 -22.10 21.42 -6.78
CA MET A 233 -23.04 20.80 -7.72
C MET A 233 -24.32 20.25 -7.05
N GLY A 234 -24.42 20.31 -5.70
CA GLY A 234 -25.58 19.82 -4.91
C GLY A 234 -25.33 18.45 -4.32
#